data_292b46074af9eacd649277deda299c72
#
_entry.id   292b46074af9eacd649277deda299c72
#
_cell.length_a   1.000
_cell.length_b   1.000
_cell.length_c   1.000
_cell.angle_alpha   90.00
_cell.angle_beta   90.00
_cell.angle_gamma   90.00
#
_symmetry.space_group_name_H-M   'P 1'
#
loop_
_entity.id
_entity.type
_entity.pdbx_description
1 polymer ?
#
loop_
_entity_poly.entity_id
_entity_poly.type
_entity_poly.pdbx_seq_one_letter_code
_entity_poly.pdbx_strand_id
1 'polypeptide(L)'
;MAGDMKKYLNLDFEKIEKMTQIKKDYIEGKTDFETTKKLVRENFDKMTASEFAYSEQKIKELGFDDNTVHNKMNDVLGLFEDIIVKDEFTLPEGHPINTYILENKAARKLIEEMKEEYGKKFIKNKWLEFYDKLSQFNPTHLARKQHQLFSILESKGFDRPSRIMWSFDNGVRDSISEARKLLESDKIEEFLEKQENVWELTLDIMHKEEEVLFPTSMKMISEDEFKAMRAGDDEIGYFLIEKPKGFYPENSEQLNDTLASNLEHNISATQNIVQNTQSAGNFMNDLATLMAKYNMGNQKEENEVFDVKQGKLTLEQINLIFQHMPVDLSFVDENEIVKFYTDTKHRVFPRSAGVIGRDVKNCHPRESVSSVLEIIDNFRSGKQDEIDFWLEMREKFIYIYYVAVRDENGVFKGVLEMMQDVTRIRSLTGERKLVTWESEGKQEKQENYEENKNEFKSKYNFTGKTVIGDIVKKYPYIKEYMPLISPEYKRLLDPIQYMMMSKIATLQMIAMRGELELDYLIMMIEAKIDEEENK
;
A
#
# COMPACT_ATOMS: atom_id res chain seq x y z
N MET A 1 -16.06 -18.27 5.81
CA MET A 1 -15.37 -19.58 5.68
C MET A 1 -14.37 -19.43 4.57
N ALA A 2 -13.08 -19.69 4.82
CA ALA A 2 -12.07 -19.67 3.76
C ALA A 2 -12.46 -20.68 2.67
N GLY A 3 -12.27 -20.32 1.41
CA GLY A 3 -12.52 -21.20 0.27
C GLY A 3 -11.63 -22.46 0.32
N ASP A 4 -11.98 -23.46 -0.45
CA ASP A 4 -11.17 -24.67 -0.59
C ASP A 4 -10.60 -24.70 -2.01
N MET A 5 -9.29 -24.51 -2.14
CA MET A 5 -8.54 -24.57 -3.41
C MET A 5 -8.88 -25.79 -4.28
N LYS A 6 -9.27 -26.92 -3.67
CA LYS A 6 -9.67 -28.14 -4.37
C LYS A 6 -10.82 -27.93 -5.35
N LYS A 7 -11.69 -26.95 -5.09
CA LYS A 7 -12.85 -26.67 -5.95
C LYS A 7 -12.46 -25.99 -7.26
N TYR A 8 -11.30 -25.39 -7.32
CA TYR A 8 -10.84 -24.58 -8.45
C TYR A 8 -9.74 -25.25 -9.26
N LEU A 9 -9.08 -26.28 -8.70
CA LEU A 9 -7.90 -26.91 -9.29
C LEU A 9 -8.15 -28.39 -9.58
N ASN A 10 -7.75 -28.82 -10.78
CA ASN A 10 -7.70 -30.25 -11.11
C ASN A 10 -6.38 -30.81 -10.59
N LEU A 11 -6.41 -31.49 -9.45
CA LEU A 11 -5.25 -31.89 -8.68
C LEU A 11 -5.13 -33.43 -8.60
N ASP A 12 -3.92 -33.93 -8.79
CA ASP A 12 -3.55 -35.31 -8.46
C ASP A 12 -3.16 -35.40 -6.98
N PHE A 13 -4.10 -35.84 -6.13
CA PHE A 13 -3.91 -35.90 -4.69
C PHE A 13 -2.84 -36.91 -4.24
N GLU A 14 -2.68 -38.04 -4.91
CA GLU A 14 -1.63 -39.02 -4.59
C GLU A 14 -0.25 -38.40 -4.81
N LYS A 15 -0.08 -37.76 -5.95
CA LYS A 15 1.13 -36.99 -6.28
C LYS A 15 1.42 -35.88 -5.29
N ILE A 16 0.39 -35.13 -4.88
CA ILE A 16 0.53 -34.04 -3.90
C ILE A 16 0.91 -34.57 -2.51
N GLU A 17 0.31 -35.65 -2.04
CA GLU A 17 0.67 -36.25 -0.76
C GLU A 17 2.13 -36.66 -0.73
N LYS A 18 2.60 -37.34 -1.79
CA LYS A 18 3.99 -37.75 -1.93
C LYS A 18 4.94 -36.55 -1.96
N MET A 19 4.58 -35.50 -2.70
CA MET A 19 5.33 -34.23 -2.76
C MET A 19 5.39 -33.56 -1.38
N THR A 20 4.26 -33.46 -0.68
CA THR A 20 4.18 -32.91 0.66
C THR A 20 5.08 -33.67 1.63
N GLN A 21 5.13 -34.98 1.54
CA GLN A 21 6.00 -35.81 2.39
C GLN A 21 7.49 -35.54 2.10
N ILE A 22 7.89 -35.44 0.83
CA ILE A 22 9.28 -35.13 0.44
C ILE A 22 9.69 -33.76 0.93
N LYS A 23 8.82 -32.72 0.75
CA LYS A 23 9.05 -31.38 1.28
C LYS A 23 9.18 -31.37 2.79
N LYS A 24 8.29 -32.10 3.48
CA LYS A 24 8.33 -32.25 4.95
C LYS A 24 9.68 -32.79 5.41
N ASP A 25 10.14 -33.90 4.83
CA ASP A 25 11.39 -34.55 5.22
C ASP A 25 12.60 -33.65 4.98
N TYR A 26 12.58 -32.83 3.92
CA TYR A 26 13.58 -31.82 3.67
C TYR A 26 13.52 -30.66 4.71
N ILE A 27 12.33 -30.13 5.00
CA ILE A 27 12.15 -29.04 5.98
C ILE A 27 12.58 -29.50 7.38
N GLU A 28 12.30 -30.73 7.76
CA GLU A 28 12.73 -31.33 9.03
C GLU A 28 14.23 -31.68 9.07
N GLY A 29 14.96 -31.51 7.95
CA GLY A 29 16.40 -31.82 7.86
C GLY A 29 16.74 -33.30 7.84
N LYS A 30 15.78 -34.17 7.50
CA LYS A 30 15.99 -35.64 7.35
C LYS A 30 16.78 -35.98 6.08
N THR A 31 16.68 -35.13 5.07
CA THR A 31 17.37 -35.28 3.79
C THR A 31 18.05 -33.96 3.41
N ASP A 32 19.21 -34.02 2.76
CA ASP A 32 19.90 -32.88 2.18
C ASP A 32 19.30 -32.49 0.82
N PHE A 33 19.73 -31.35 0.27
CA PHE A 33 19.21 -30.78 -0.98
C PHE A 33 19.41 -31.76 -2.17
N GLU A 34 20.61 -32.31 -2.36
CA GLU A 34 20.94 -33.16 -3.50
C GLU A 34 20.16 -34.50 -3.44
N THR A 35 20.09 -35.10 -2.26
CA THR A 35 19.31 -36.31 -2.02
C THR A 35 17.83 -36.06 -2.30
N THR A 36 17.31 -34.96 -1.83
CA THR A 36 15.89 -34.59 -2.03
C THR A 36 15.60 -34.29 -3.49
N LYS A 37 16.48 -33.56 -4.18
CA LYS A 37 16.36 -33.28 -5.62
C LYS A 37 16.35 -34.56 -6.47
N LYS A 38 17.15 -35.55 -6.10
CA LYS A 38 17.13 -36.85 -6.74
C LYS A 38 15.80 -37.58 -6.49
N LEU A 39 15.30 -37.60 -5.26
CA LEU A 39 14.01 -38.19 -4.92
C LEU A 39 12.85 -37.52 -5.70
N VAL A 40 12.88 -36.22 -5.87
CA VAL A 40 11.89 -35.49 -6.68
C VAL A 40 11.89 -36.00 -8.11
N ARG A 41 13.06 -36.11 -8.75
CA ARG A 41 13.19 -36.58 -10.14
C ARG A 41 12.82 -38.06 -10.33
N GLU A 42 13.07 -38.89 -9.33
CA GLU A 42 12.69 -40.32 -9.36
C GLU A 42 11.17 -40.52 -9.24
N ASN A 43 10.46 -39.58 -8.65
CA ASN A 43 9.05 -39.71 -8.34
C ASN A 43 8.12 -38.85 -9.23
N PHE A 44 8.65 -37.83 -9.89
CA PHE A 44 7.84 -36.88 -10.67
C PHE A 44 8.53 -36.53 -11.99
N ASP A 45 7.88 -36.84 -13.11
CA ASP A 45 8.34 -36.40 -14.43
C ASP A 45 7.98 -34.93 -14.70
N LYS A 46 6.79 -34.50 -14.29
CA LYS A 46 6.24 -33.15 -14.50
C LYS A 46 5.34 -32.76 -13.34
N MET A 47 5.26 -31.46 -13.09
CA MET A 47 4.41 -30.87 -12.07
C MET A 47 3.80 -29.57 -12.58
N THR A 48 2.55 -29.31 -12.20
CA THR A 48 1.93 -28.00 -12.45
C THR A 48 2.22 -27.03 -11.30
N ALA A 49 2.24 -25.73 -11.61
CA ALA A 49 2.35 -24.66 -10.61
C ALA A 49 1.27 -24.79 -9.51
N SER A 50 0.06 -25.21 -9.89
CA SER A 50 -1.06 -25.40 -8.96
C SER A 50 -0.86 -26.57 -8.00
N GLU A 51 -0.26 -27.68 -8.45
CA GLU A 51 0.10 -28.81 -7.58
C GLU A 51 1.18 -28.39 -6.58
N PHE A 52 2.18 -27.63 -7.05
CA PHE A 52 3.22 -27.08 -6.18
C PHE A 52 2.61 -26.16 -5.11
N ALA A 53 1.81 -25.16 -5.51
CA ALA A 53 1.16 -24.20 -4.60
C ALA A 53 0.21 -24.89 -3.61
N TYR A 54 -0.54 -25.91 -4.06
CA TYR A 54 -1.42 -26.65 -3.17
C TYR A 54 -0.65 -27.48 -2.14
N SER A 55 0.50 -28.04 -2.51
CA SER A 55 1.37 -28.75 -1.55
C SER A 55 1.92 -27.81 -0.46
N GLU A 56 2.17 -26.52 -0.78
CA GLU A 56 2.54 -25.51 0.22
C GLU A 56 1.41 -25.25 1.23
N GLN A 57 0.17 -25.20 0.74
CA GLN A 57 -1.00 -25.10 1.61
C GLN A 57 -1.11 -26.31 2.56
N LYS A 58 -0.78 -27.52 2.06
CA LYS A 58 -0.75 -28.76 2.86
C LYS A 58 0.33 -28.75 3.95
N ILE A 59 1.50 -28.17 3.70
CA ILE A 59 2.58 -28.02 4.70
C ILE A 59 2.07 -27.23 5.94
N LYS A 60 1.17 -26.25 5.75
CA LYS A 60 0.51 -25.54 6.86
C LYS A 60 -0.29 -26.49 7.76
N GLU A 61 -1.05 -27.40 7.18
CA GLU A 61 -1.87 -28.37 7.91
C GLU A 61 -1.02 -29.30 8.79
N LEU A 62 0.28 -29.46 8.47
CA LEU A 62 1.24 -30.24 9.26
C LEU A 62 1.85 -29.48 10.44
N GLY A 63 1.47 -28.20 10.66
CA GLY A 63 1.84 -27.42 11.81
C GLY A 63 3.22 -26.74 11.76
N PHE A 64 3.87 -26.68 10.60
CA PHE A 64 5.10 -25.91 10.44
C PHE A 64 4.82 -24.42 10.54
N ASP A 65 5.65 -23.70 11.29
CA ASP A 65 5.59 -22.25 11.35
C ASP A 65 6.04 -21.60 10.04
N ASP A 66 5.50 -20.41 9.77
CA ASP A 66 5.76 -19.70 8.52
C ASP A 66 7.22 -19.25 8.37
N ASN A 67 7.97 -19.06 9.49
CA ASN A 67 9.40 -18.69 9.46
C ASN A 67 10.25 -19.84 8.95
N THR A 68 10.03 -21.03 9.50
CA THR A 68 10.78 -22.23 9.11
C THR A 68 10.60 -22.52 7.63
N VAL A 69 9.37 -22.38 7.13
CA VAL A 69 9.07 -22.61 5.70
C VAL A 69 9.64 -21.50 4.83
N HIS A 70 9.50 -20.24 5.24
CA HIS A 70 10.06 -19.10 4.51
C HIS A 70 11.57 -19.24 4.28
N ASN A 71 12.33 -19.56 5.33
CA ASN A 71 13.78 -19.70 5.26
C ASN A 71 14.27 -20.80 4.32
N LYS A 72 13.44 -21.82 4.08
CA LYS A 72 13.74 -22.94 3.17
C LYS A 72 13.01 -22.87 1.82
N MET A 73 12.20 -21.85 1.60
CA MET A 73 11.34 -21.77 0.41
C MET A 73 12.13 -21.70 -0.90
N ASN A 74 13.23 -20.96 -0.93
CA ASN A 74 14.08 -20.88 -2.12
C ASN A 74 14.66 -22.24 -2.48
N ASP A 75 15.15 -22.98 -1.48
CA ASP A 75 15.63 -24.35 -1.69
C ASP A 75 14.48 -25.25 -2.15
N VAL A 76 13.32 -25.16 -1.51
CA VAL A 76 12.15 -25.99 -1.85
C VAL A 76 11.69 -25.72 -3.29
N LEU A 77 11.66 -24.46 -3.74
CA LEU A 77 11.34 -24.17 -5.14
C LEU A 77 12.42 -24.76 -6.07
N GLY A 78 13.71 -24.57 -5.77
CA GLY A 78 14.83 -25.10 -6.53
C GLY A 78 14.86 -26.64 -6.64
N LEU A 79 14.28 -27.37 -5.66
CA LEU A 79 14.12 -28.83 -5.74
C LEU A 79 13.17 -29.24 -6.87
N PHE A 80 12.17 -28.42 -7.21
CA PHE A 80 11.09 -28.77 -8.14
C PHE A 80 11.12 -27.95 -9.45
N GLU A 81 11.91 -26.89 -9.54
CA GLU A 81 11.93 -25.95 -10.67
C GLU A 81 12.06 -26.62 -12.04
N ASP A 82 12.95 -27.62 -12.16
CA ASP A 82 13.22 -28.30 -13.42
C ASP A 82 12.02 -29.12 -13.95
N ILE A 83 11.04 -29.45 -13.10
CA ILE A 83 9.87 -30.28 -13.44
C ILE A 83 8.56 -29.50 -13.43
N ILE A 84 8.57 -28.23 -13.03
CA ILE A 84 7.39 -27.36 -13.12
C ILE A 84 7.13 -27.05 -14.60
N VAL A 85 5.92 -27.39 -15.05
CA VAL A 85 5.49 -27.09 -16.42
C VAL A 85 5.18 -25.61 -16.53
N LYS A 86 5.87 -24.92 -17.44
CA LYS A 86 5.62 -23.51 -17.74
C LYS A 86 4.38 -23.39 -18.61
N ASP A 87 3.38 -22.70 -18.09
CA ASP A 87 2.17 -22.38 -18.84
C ASP A 87 2.43 -21.06 -19.63
N GLU A 88 2.36 -21.11 -20.95
CA GLU A 88 2.41 -19.92 -21.80
C GLU A 88 1.00 -19.34 -21.94
N PHE A 89 0.82 -18.08 -21.55
CA PHE A 89 -0.47 -17.39 -21.65
C PHE A 89 -0.40 -16.30 -22.73
N THR A 90 -1.37 -16.34 -23.65
CA THR A 90 -1.66 -15.21 -24.55
C THR A 90 -2.84 -14.45 -23.97
N LEU A 91 -2.56 -13.36 -23.25
CA LEU A 91 -3.55 -12.60 -22.53
C LEU A 91 -3.82 -11.27 -23.23
N PRO A 92 -5.08 -10.78 -23.20
CA PRO A 92 -5.42 -9.51 -23.81
C PRO A 92 -4.73 -8.33 -23.11
N GLU A 93 -4.64 -7.20 -23.80
CA GLU A 93 -4.20 -5.94 -23.21
C GLU A 93 -5.12 -5.59 -22.02
N GLY A 94 -4.54 -5.13 -20.93
CA GLY A 94 -5.27 -4.78 -19.72
C GLY A 94 -5.62 -5.94 -18.80
N HIS A 95 -5.39 -7.20 -19.19
CA HIS A 95 -5.53 -8.32 -18.27
C HIS A 95 -4.54 -8.19 -17.10
N PRO A 96 -4.96 -8.29 -15.82
CA PRO A 96 -4.09 -8.06 -14.67
C PRO A 96 -2.79 -8.87 -14.69
N ILE A 97 -2.84 -10.16 -15.03
CA ILE A 97 -1.63 -11.00 -15.11
C ILE A 97 -0.70 -10.53 -16.24
N ASN A 98 -1.23 -10.16 -17.41
CA ASN A 98 -0.40 -9.59 -18.48
C ASN A 98 0.27 -8.29 -18.05
N THR A 99 -0.43 -7.48 -17.29
CA THR A 99 0.09 -6.23 -16.73
C THR A 99 1.27 -6.49 -15.79
N TYR A 100 1.18 -7.44 -14.85
CA TYR A 100 2.30 -7.85 -14.01
C TYR A 100 3.50 -8.36 -14.82
N ILE A 101 3.27 -9.17 -15.86
CA ILE A 101 4.34 -9.67 -16.74
C ILE A 101 5.05 -8.51 -17.46
N LEU A 102 4.32 -7.50 -17.93
CA LEU A 102 4.90 -6.31 -18.57
C LEU A 102 5.73 -5.47 -17.59
N GLU A 103 5.27 -5.33 -16.36
CA GLU A 103 6.00 -4.65 -15.29
C GLU A 103 7.26 -5.41 -14.90
N ASN A 104 7.21 -6.73 -14.81
CA ASN A 104 8.38 -7.58 -14.58
C ASN A 104 9.43 -7.40 -15.70
N LYS A 105 8.99 -7.30 -16.96
CA LYS A 105 9.89 -6.99 -18.07
C LYS A 105 10.53 -5.60 -17.92
N ALA A 106 9.76 -4.61 -17.51
CA ALA A 106 10.27 -3.26 -17.28
C ALA A 106 11.26 -3.23 -16.09
N ALA A 107 10.97 -3.96 -15.01
CA ALA A 107 11.88 -4.10 -13.87
C ALA A 107 13.21 -4.76 -14.25
N ARG A 108 13.17 -5.86 -15.02
CA ARG A 108 14.38 -6.52 -15.51
C ARG A 108 15.22 -5.58 -16.36
N LYS A 109 14.60 -4.83 -17.27
CA LYS A 109 15.30 -3.83 -18.08
C LYS A 109 15.97 -2.76 -17.22
N LEU A 110 15.28 -2.24 -16.21
CA LEU A 110 15.84 -1.27 -15.27
C LEU A 110 17.05 -1.85 -14.53
N ILE A 111 16.95 -3.09 -14.04
CA ILE A 111 18.05 -3.78 -13.35
C ILE A 111 19.26 -4.00 -14.29
N GLU A 112 19.02 -4.35 -15.55
CA GLU A 112 20.10 -4.47 -16.55
C GLU A 112 20.81 -3.13 -16.75
N GLU A 113 20.07 -2.02 -16.91
CA GLU A 113 20.63 -0.67 -17.00
C GLU A 113 21.47 -0.30 -15.74
N MET A 114 21.00 -0.69 -14.55
CA MET A 114 21.72 -0.50 -13.28
C MET A 114 23.01 -1.34 -13.24
N LYS A 115 22.97 -2.60 -13.68
CA LYS A 115 24.14 -3.49 -13.75
C LYS A 115 25.17 -2.97 -14.74
N GLU A 116 24.75 -2.45 -15.88
CA GLU A 116 25.65 -1.82 -16.84
C GLU A 116 26.33 -0.56 -16.27
N GLU A 117 25.66 0.15 -15.38
CA GLU A 117 26.23 1.35 -14.74
C GLU A 117 27.15 1.02 -13.55
N TYR A 118 26.93 -0.11 -12.88
CA TYR A 118 27.65 -0.51 -11.68
C TYR A 118 29.19 -0.59 -11.88
N GLY A 119 29.63 -1.01 -13.06
CA GLY A 119 31.05 -1.10 -13.40
C GLY A 119 31.69 0.21 -13.89
N LYS A 120 30.94 1.32 -13.94
CA LYS A 120 31.40 2.61 -14.45
C LYS A 120 31.76 3.58 -13.32
N LYS A 121 32.22 4.78 -13.71
CA LYS A 121 32.44 5.85 -12.75
C LYS A 121 31.13 6.19 -12.04
N PHE A 122 31.16 6.13 -10.71
CA PHE A 122 29.97 6.44 -9.90
C PHE A 122 29.48 7.88 -10.11
N ILE A 123 28.19 8.03 -10.43
CA ILE A 123 27.51 9.32 -10.59
C ILE A 123 26.24 9.27 -9.73
N LYS A 124 26.26 9.93 -8.55
CA LYS A 124 25.18 9.88 -7.57
C LYS A 124 23.79 10.20 -8.18
N ASN A 125 23.67 11.26 -8.96
CA ASN A 125 22.40 11.67 -9.55
C ASN A 125 21.81 10.59 -10.47
N LYS A 126 22.65 9.87 -11.21
CA LYS A 126 22.18 8.76 -12.06
C LYS A 126 21.63 7.60 -11.23
N TRP A 127 22.30 7.28 -10.12
CA TRP A 127 21.81 6.28 -9.20
C TRP A 127 20.53 6.71 -8.48
N LEU A 128 20.38 7.99 -8.13
CA LEU A 128 19.12 8.52 -7.61
C LEU A 128 17.97 8.38 -8.61
N GLU A 129 18.18 8.65 -9.91
CA GLU A 129 17.18 8.44 -10.96
C GLU A 129 16.78 6.96 -11.08
N PHE A 130 17.71 6.02 -10.97
CA PHE A 130 17.38 4.59 -10.93
C PHE A 130 16.54 4.24 -9.70
N TYR A 131 16.90 4.75 -8.53
CA TYR A 131 16.19 4.48 -7.30
C TYR A 131 14.85 5.20 -7.21
N ASP A 132 14.68 6.35 -7.85
CA ASP A 132 13.36 6.99 -8.01
C ASP A 132 12.40 6.10 -8.78
N LYS A 133 12.89 5.43 -9.82
CA LYS A 133 12.12 4.45 -10.59
C LYS A 133 11.88 3.16 -9.79
N LEU A 134 12.95 2.54 -9.28
CA LEU A 134 12.87 1.25 -8.60
C LEU A 134 12.00 1.31 -7.33
N SER A 135 12.04 2.42 -6.59
CA SER A 135 11.22 2.62 -5.40
C SER A 135 9.71 2.63 -5.69
N GLN A 136 9.30 2.83 -6.95
CA GLN A 136 7.90 2.73 -7.34
C GLN A 136 7.40 1.27 -7.42
N PHE A 137 8.30 0.28 -7.40
CA PHE A 137 7.92 -1.13 -7.45
C PHE A 137 7.01 -1.53 -6.28
N ASN A 138 7.35 -1.09 -5.06
CA ASN A 138 6.54 -1.39 -3.88
C ASN A 138 5.15 -0.71 -3.89
N PRO A 139 4.99 0.62 -4.06
CA PRO A 139 3.67 1.25 -4.00
C PRO A 139 2.76 0.95 -5.19
N THR A 140 3.25 0.29 -6.23
CA THR A 140 2.46 -0.08 -7.42
C THR A 140 2.38 -1.60 -7.58
N HIS A 141 3.40 -2.24 -8.12
CA HIS A 141 3.41 -3.68 -8.44
C HIS A 141 3.13 -4.56 -7.22
N LEU A 142 3.92 -4.42 -6.13
CA LEU A 142 3.74 -5.23 -4.94
C LEU A 142 2.43 -4.90 -4.22
N ALA A 143 2.07 -3.61 -4.13
CA ALA A 143 0.81 -3.20 -3.50
C ALA A 143 -0.41 -3.75 -4.26
N ARG A 144 -0.43 -3.69 -5.59
CA ARG A 144 -1.52 -4.30 -6.39
C ARG A 144 -1.61 -5.81 -6.16
N LYS A 145 -0.48 -6.51 -6.20
CA LYS A 145 -0.43 -7.95 -5.92
C LYS A 145 -1.02 -8.26 -4.54
N GLN A 146 -0.62 -7.53 -3.51
CA GLN A 146 -1.03 -7.76 -2.14
C GLN A 146 -2.50 -7.41 -1.89
N HIS A 147 -2.99 -6.30 -2.46
CA HIS A 147 -4.33 -5.80 -2.19
C HIS A 147 -5.40 -6.32 -3.15
N GLN A 148 -5.03 -6.69 -4.38
CA GLN A 148 -5.95 -7.17 -5.39
C GLN A 148 -5.84 -8.69 -5.56
N LEU A 149 -4.70 -9.18 -6.07
CA LEU A 149 -4.54 -10.58 -6.45
C LEU A 149 -4.63 -11.53 -5.25
N PHE A 150 -3.89 -11.24 -4.16
CA PHE A 150 -3.91 -12.09 -2.97
C PHE A 150 -5.28 -12.13 -2.30
N SER A 151 -6.02 -11.01 -2.26
CA SER A 151 -7.37 -10.98 -1.70
C SER A 151 -8.29 -12.01 -2.34
N ILE A 152 -8.31 -12.07 -3.68
CA ILE A 152 -9.15 -13.02 -4.40
C ILE A 152 -8.66 -14.46 -4.17
N LEU A 153 -7.36 -14.68 -4.25
CA LEU A 153 -6.77 -16.01 -4.04
C LEU A 153 -7.03 -16.54 -2.62
N GLU A 154 -6.91 -15.70 -1.60
CA GLU A 154 -7.16 -16.06 -0.20
C GLU A 154 -8.63 -16.41 0.05
N SER A 155 -9.57 -15.68 -0.58
CA SER A 155 -11.01 -16.03 -0.52
C SER A 155 -11.29 -17.43 -1.07
N LYS A 156 -10.44 -17.91 -1.95
CA LYS A 156 -10.50 -19.26 -2.57
C LYS A 156 -9.62 -20.31 -1.86
N GLY A 157 -9.01 -19.95 -0.73
CA GLY A 157 -8.20 -20.86 0.10
C GLY A 157 -6.70 -20.86 -0.17
N PHE A 158 -6.18 -19.91 -0.96
CA PHE A 158 -4.75 -19.74 -1.23
C PHE A 158 -4.10 -18.81 -0.19
N ASP A 159 -4.27 -19.08 1.09
CA ASP A 159 -3.86 -18.15 2.15
C ASP A 159 -2.39 -18.29 2.58
N ARG A 160 -1.81 -19.48 2.55
CA ARG A 160 -0.41 -19.67 2.94
C ARG A 160 0.57 -19.22 1.86
N PRO A 161 0.41 -19.61 0.59
CA PRO A 161 1.32 -19.15 -0.45
C PRO A 161 1.33 -17.63 -0.57
N SER A 162 0.17 -16.94 -0.44
CA SER A 162 0.10 -15.48 -0.46
C SER A 162 0.88 -14.85 0.69
N ARG A 163 0.79 -15.38 1.91
CA ARG A 163 1.56 -14.87 3.07
C ARG A 163 3.06 -15.07 2.93
N ILE A 164 3.49 -16.21 2.39
CA ILE A 164 4.91 -16.46 2.14
C ILE A 164 5.42 -15.50 1.07
N MET A 165 4.68 -15.32 -0.04
CA MET A 165 5.02 -14.34 -1.07
C MET A 165 5.07 -12.91 -0.51
N TRP A 166 4.15 -12.53 0.36
CA TRP A 166 4.20 -11.23 1.03
C TRP A 166 5.47 -11.02 1.85
N SER A 167 5.96 -12.05 2.51
CA SER A 167 7.23 -11.99 3.25
C SER A 167 8.42 -11.71 2.32
N PHE A 168 8.46 -12.31 1.13
CA PHE A 168 9.46 -11.98 0.11
C PHE A 168 9.29 -10.55 -0.43
N ASP A 169 8.06 -10.09 -0.66
CA ASP A 169 7.76 -8.71 -1.06
C ASP A 169 8.33 -7.69 -0.06
N ASN A 170 8.18 -7.96 1.24
CA ASN A 170 8.76 -7.13 2.29
C ASN A 170 10.30 -7.10 2.19
N GLY A 171 10.94 -8.24 1.94
CA GLY A 171 12.40 -8.31 1.71
C GLY A 171 12.85 -7.42 0.55
N VAL A 172 12.13 -7.45 -0.57
CA VAL A 172 12.41 -6.57 -1.72
C VAL A 172 12.23 -5.10 -1.34
N ARG A 173 11.09 -4.74 -0.74
CA ARG A 173 10.79 -3.37 -0.28
C ARG A 173 11.90 -2.83 0.63
N ASP A 174 12.27 -3.61 1.63
CA ASP A 174 13.22 -3.19 2.66
C ASP A 174 14.63 -3.04 2.07
N SER A 175 15.04 -3.97 1.21
CA SER A 175 16.33 -3.93 0.49
C SER A 175 16.46 -2.67 -0.38
N ILE A 176 15.41 -2.34 -1.16
CA ILE A 176 15.38 -1.12 -1.99
C ILE A 176 15.42 0.13 -1.10
N SER A 177 14.64 0.16 -0.01
CA SER A 177 14.57 1.30 0.91
C SER A 177 15.91 1.54 1.64
N GLU A 178 16.55 0.48 2.13
CA GLU A 178 17.88 0.57 2.76
C GLU A 178 18.94 1.10 1.79
N ALA A 179 19.02 0.52 0.59
CA ALA A 179 19.98 0.96 -0.41
C ALA A 179 19.78 2.44 -0.78
N ARG A 180 18.50 2.86 -0.95
CA ARG A 180 18.19 4.28 -1.19
C ARG A 180 18.67 5.19 -0.06
N LYS A 181 18.44 4.82 1.20
CA LYS A 181 18.89 5.60 2.36
C LYS A 181 20.43 5.72 2.42
N LEU A 182 21.15 4.66 2.08
CA LEU A 182 22.62 4.69 1.98
C LEU A 182 23.09 5.67 0.91
N LEU A 183 22.45 5.65 -0.27
CA LEU A 183 22.74 6.56 -1.38
C LEU A 183 22.47 8.03 -1.01
N GLU A 184 21.34 8.31 -0.39
CA GLU A 184 20.98 9.66 0.08
C GLU A 184 21.92 10.17 1.15
N SER A 185 22.39 9.28 2.05
CA SER A 185 23.33 9.58 3.14
C SER A 185 24.81 9.62 2.72
N ASP A 186 25.12 9.57 1.42
CA ASP A 186 26.48 9.55 0.86
C ASP A 186 27.37 8.38 1.31
N LYS A 187 26.76 7.27 1.75
CA LYS A 187 27.45 6.03 2.12
C LYS A 187 27.65 5.14 0.89
N ILE A 188 28.51 5.60 -0.03
CA ILE A 188 28.59 5.06 -1.39
C ILE A 188 29.12 3.61 -1.42
N GLU A 189 30.10 3.28 -0.59
CA GLU A 189 30.67 1.92 -0.53
C GLU A 189 29.62 0.92 -0.04
N GLU A 190 28.95 1.19 1.09
CA GLU A 190 27.87 0.38 1.64
C GLU A 190 26.70 0.26 0.64
N PHE A 191 26.39 1.35 -0.08
CA PHE A 191 25.37 1.35 -1.13
C PHE A 191 25.71 0.40 -2.28
N LEU A 192 26.95 0.45 -2.79
CA LEU A 192 27.39 -0.40 -3.89
C LEU A 192 27.41 -1.89 -3.48
N GLU A 193 27.85 -2.21 -2.28
CA GLU A 193 27.83 -3.57 -1.75
C GLU A 193 26.41 -4.18 -1.67
N LYS A 194 25.40 -3.33 -1.45
CA LYS A 194 23.99 -3.76 -1.38
C LYS A 194 23.36 -4.07 -2.75
N GLN A 195 23.95 -3.62 -3.87
CA GLN A 195 23.29 -3.68 -5.17
C GLN A 195 22.97 -5.12 -5.62
N GLU A 196 23.90 -6.04 -5.44
CA GLU A 196 23.69 -7.43 -5.83
C GLU A 196 22.49 -8.04 -5.11
N ASN A 197 22.37 -7.81 -3.81
CA ASN A 197 21.24 -8.27 -3.00
C ASN A 197 19.91 -7.64 -3.45
N VAL A 198 19.88 -6.33 -3.79
CA VAL A 198 18.69 -5.66 -4.29
C VAL A 198 18.21 -6.31 -5.60
N TRP A 199 19.15 -6.56 -6.53
CA TRP A 199 18.83 -7.17 -7.81
C TRP A 199 18.37 -8.61 -7.66
N GLU A 200 19.08 -9.40 -6.85
CA GLU A 200 18.74 -10.80 -6.58
C GLU A 200 17.34 -10.95 -6.02
N LEU A 201 17.01 -10.23 -4.94
CA LEU A 201 15.67 -10.29 -4.34
C LEU A 201 14.57 -9.84 -5.30
N THR A 202 14.83 -8.80 -6.10
CA THR A 202 13.83 -8.29 -7.06
C THR A 202 13.63 -9.26 -8.22
N LEU A 203 14.69 -9.89 -8.72
CA LEU A 203 14.59 -10.90 -9.78
C LEU A 203 13.95 -12.19 -9.28
N ASP A 204 14.26 -12.60 -8.05
CA ASP A 204 13.75 -13.81 -7.43
C ASP A 204 12.23 -13.73 -7.18
N ILE A 205 11.71 -12.58 -6.70
CA ILE A 205 10.25 -12.44 -6.54
C ILE A 205 9.52 -12.51 -7.88
N MET A 206 10.04 -11.87 -8.93
CA MET A 206 9.46 -11.93 -10.27
C MET A 206 9.48 -13.36 -10.85
N HIS A 207 10.53 -14.12 -10.55
CA HIS A 207 10.62 -15.52 -10.95
C HIS A 207 9.53 -16.35 -10.27
N LYS A 208 9.33 -16.21 -8.95
CA LYS A 208 8.27 -16.91 -8.20
C LYS A 208 6.86 -16.53 -8.68
N GLU A 209 6.66 -15.29 -9.06
CA GLU A 209 5.41 -14.82 -9.65
C GLU A 209 5.10 -15.54 -10.96
N GLU A 210 6.05 -15.58 -11.87
CA GLU A 210 5.89 -16.14 -13.21
C GLU A 210 5.81 -17.67 -13.20
N GLU A 211 6.58 -18.34 -12.34
CA GLU A 211 6.61 -19.81 -12.30
C GLU A 211 5.45 -20.41 -11.49
N VAL A 212 4.95 -19.74 -10.46
CA VAL A 212 3.97 -20.33 -9.54
C VAL A 212 2.71 -19.49 -9.39
N LEU A 213 2.85 -18.20 -9.05
CA LEU A 213 1.71 -17.37 -8.67
C LEU A 213 0.78 -17.12 -9.86
N PHE A 214 1.30 -16.63 -10.98
CA PHE A 214 0.46 -16.29 -12.14
C PHE A 214 -0.21 -17.49 -12.78
N PRO A 215 0.47 -18.63 -13.01
CA PRO A 215 -0.18 -19.83 -13.54
C PRO A 215 -1.27 -20.38 -12.62
N THR A 216 -1.06 -20.32 -11.30
CA THR A 216 -2.07 -20.75 -10.32
C THR A 216 -3.25 -19.78 -10.30
N SER A 217 -3.00 -18.48 -10.36
CA SER A 217 -4.04 -17.45 -10.41
C SER A 217 -4.94 -17.62 -11.63
N MET A 218 -4.37 -17.89 -12.80
CA MET A 218 -5.12 -18.13 -14.05
C MET A 218 -6.08 -19.33 -13.97
N LYS A 219 -5.80 -20.30 -13.12
CA LYS A 219 -6.67 -21.46 -12.88
C LYS A 219 -7.72 -21.22 -11.81
N MET A 220 -7.44 -20.34 -10.86
CA MET A 220 -8.30 -20.10 -9.69
C MET A 220 -9.26 -18.92 -9.87
N ILE A 221 -8.88 -17.91 -10.63
CA ILE A 221 -9.61 -16.66 -10.78
C ILE A 221 -10.32 -16.66 -12.13
N SER A 222 -11.59 -16.34 -12.14
CA SER A 222 -12.39 -16.23 -13.37
C SER A 222 -12.08 -14.93 -14.12
N GLU A 223 -12.46 -14.88 -15.42
CA GLU A 223 -12.28 -13.69 -16.23
C GLU A 223 -13.02 -12.46 -15.66
N ASP A 224 -14.22 -12.66 -15.12
CA ASP A 224 -15.01 -11.58 -14.53
C ASP A 224 -14.37 -11.04 -13.24
N GLU A 225 -13.78 -11.91 -12.42
CA GLU A 225 -13.03 -11.49 -11.23
C GLU A 225 -11.77 -10.71 -11.63
N PHE A 226 -11.06 -11.13 -12.69
CA PHE A 226 -9.95 -10.36 -13.22
C PHE A 226 -10.39 -8.99 -13.78
N LYS A 227 -11.54 -8.91 -14.46
CA LYS A 227 -12.12 -7.64 -14.92
C LYS A 227 -12.47 -6.74 -13.75
N ALA A 228 -13.02 -7.30 -12.67
CA ALA A 228 -13.37 -6.55 -11.46
C ALA A 228 -12.12 -5.94 -10.76
N MET A 229 -10.94 -6.56 -10.88
CA MET A 229 -9.70 -6.01 -10.34
C MET A 229 -9.29 -4.67 -10.98
N ARG A 230 -9.67 -4.41 -12.23
CA ARG A 230 -9.16 -3.27 -13.02
C ARG A 230 -9.35 -1.91 -12.36
N ALA A 231 -10.49 -1.67 -11.70
CA ALA A 231 -10.74 -0.40 -11.03
C ALA A 231 -9.73 -0.15 -9.89
N GLY A 232 -9.48 -1.15 -9.06
CA GLY A 232 -8.48 -1.07 -8.00
C GLY A 232 -7.04 -1.05 -8.51
N ASP A 233 -6.75 -1.74 -9.61
CA ASP A 233 -5.45 -1.67 -10.27
C ASP A 233 -5.15 -0.26 -10.78
N ASP A 234 -6.16 0.42 -11.36
CA ASP A 234 -6.04 1.79 -11.84
C ASP A 234 -5.85 2.81 -10.71
N GLU A 235 -6.45 2.56 -9.56
CA GLU A 235 -6.32 3.41 -8.36
C GLU A 235 -4.89 3.31 -7.78
N ILE A 236 -4.34 2.10 -7.69
CA ILE A 236 -3.00 1.87 -7.15
C ILE A 236 -1.92 2.32 -8.15
N GLY A 237 -2.14 2.10 -9.44
CA GLY A 237 -1.23 2.47 -10.51
C GLY A 237 -0.28 1.35 -10.94
N TYR A 238 0.66 1.69 -11.83
CA TYR A 238 1.47 0.74 -12.59
C TYR A 238 2.96 1.06 -12.48
N PHE A 239 3.80 0.00 -12.48
CA PHE A 239 5.24 0.14 -12.41
C PHE A 239 5.86 0.26 -13.80
N LEU A 240 6.39 1.44 -14.13
CA LEU A 240 7.16 1.74 -15.34
C LEU A 240 6.50 1.35 -16.68
N ILE A 241 5.19 1.19 -16.69
CA ILE A 241 4.39 1.00 -17.89
C ILE A 241 3.28 2.06 -17.96
N GLU A 242 2.79 2.34 -19.14
CA GLU A 242 1.58 3.15 -19.30
C GLU A 242 0.36 2.37 -18.80
N LYS A 243 -0.68 3.11 -18.37
CA LYS A 243 -1.96 2.51 -17.98
C LYS A 243 -2.49 1.64 -19.13
N PRO A 244 -2.65 0.32 -18.93
CA PRO A 244 -3.15 -0.56 -19.97
C PRO A 244 -4.59 -0.21 -20.37
N LYS A 245 -4.94 -0.48 -21.62
CA LYS A 245 -6.29 -0.21 -22.16
C LYS A 245 -7.18 -1.45 -22.09
N GLY A 246 -8.49 -1.22 -21.97
CA GLY A 246 -9.48 -2.30 -22.04
C GLY A 246 -9.51 -3.22 -20.80
N PHE A 247 -10.18 -4.34 -20.97
CA PHE A 247 -10.36 -5.38 -19.97
C PHE A 247 -11.12 -4.91 -18.69
N TYR A 248 -12.17 -4.10 -18.89
CA TYR A 248 -13.09 -3.69 -17.83
C TYR A 248 -14.37 -4.53 -17.86
N PRO A 249 -15.12 -4.59 -16.75
CA PRO A 249 -16.47 -5.15 -16.75
C PRO A 249 -17.35 -4.46 -17.82
N GLU A 250 -18.21 -5.24 -18.49
CA GLU A 250 -19.02 -4.73 -19.61
C GLU A 250 -20.05 -3.67 -19.20
N ASN A 251 -20.43 -3.60 -17.87
CA ASN A 251 -21.26 -2.54 -17.31
C ASN A 251 -20.78 -2.20 -15.90
N SER A 252 -20.49 -0.93 -15.65
CA SER A 252 -20.13 -0.44 -14.30
C SER A 252 -21.27 -0.60 -13.26
N GLU A 253 -22.49 -0.84 -13.66
CA GLU A 253 -23.64 -1.15 -12.78
C GLU A 253 -23.63 -2.60 -12.27
N GLN A 254 -22.95 -3.54 -12.95
CA GLN A 254 -22.87 -4.95 -12.54
C GLN A 254 -21.82 -5.24 -11.45
N LEU A 255 -20.98 -4.29 -11.05
CA LEU A 255 -20.05 -4.49 -9.94
C LEU A 255 -20.79 -4.76 -8.61
N ASN A 256 -21.98 -4.20 -8.43
CA ASN A 256 -22.84 -4.49 -7.28
C ASN A 256 -23.54 -5.85 -7.40
N ASP A 257 -23.85 -6.31 -8.62
CA ASP A 257 -24.52 -7.58 -8.86
C ASP A 257 -23.59 -8.78 -8.74
N THR A 258 -22.30 -8.66 -9.06
CA THR A 258 -21.34 -9.77 -8.95
C THR A 258 -20.99 -10.07 -7.49
N LEU A 259 -20.97 -9.08 -6.60
CA LEU A 259 -20.89 -9.29 -5.16
C LEU A 259 -22.20 -9.88 -4.60
N ALA A 260 -23.35 -9.48 -5.14
CA ALA A 260 -24.66 -10.04 -4.78
C ALA A 260 -24.83 -11.47 -5.31
N SER A 261 -24.39 -11.79 -6.53
CA SER A 261 -24.51 -13.13 -7.13
C SER A 261 -23.62 -14.17 -6.44
N ASN A 262 -22.48 -13.79 -5.89
CA ASN A 262 -21.68 -14.68 -5.04
C ASN A 262 -22.36 -14.98 -3.70
N LEU A 263 -23.21 -14.08 -3.20
CA LEU A 263 -24.11 -14.34 -2.09
C LEU A 263 -25.29 -15.25 -2.52
N GLU A 264 -25.85 -15.05 -3.71
CA GLU A 264 -26.94 -15.84 -4.25
C GLU A 264 -26.55 -17.26 -4.66
N HIS A 265 -25.32 -17.48 -5.16
CA HIS A 265 -24.81 -18.83 -5.43
C HIS A 265 -24.69 -19.67 -4.15
N ASN A 266 -24.35 -19.05 -3.02
CA ASN A 266 -24.37 -19.71 -1.72
C ASN A 266 -25.80 -20.01 -1.22
N ILE A 267 -26.79 -19.19 -1.61
CA ILE A 267 -28.21 -19.42 -1.30
C ILE A 267 -28.79 -20.50 -2.21
N SER A 268 -28.44 -20.55 -3.50
CA SER A 268 -28.91 -21.56 -4.45
C SER A 268 -28.34 -22.96 -4.15
N ALA A 269 -27.11 -23.06 -3.60
CA ALA A 269 -26.56 -24.32 -3.11
C ALA A 269 -27.36 -24.86 -1.91
N THR A 270 -27.92 -23.98 -1.09
CA THR A 270 -28.80 -24.35 0.03
C THR A 270 -30.21 -24.78 -0.43
N GLN A 271 -30.72 -24.20 -1.51
CA GLN A 271 -32.03 -24.58 -2.09
C GLN A 271 -32.07 -25.99 -2.69
N ASN A 272 -30.94 -26.48 -3.23
CA ASN A 272 -30.84 -27.85 -3.78
C ASN A 272 -30.81 -28.94 -2.69
N ILE A 273 -30.52 -28.59 -1.43
CA ILE A 273 -30.57 -29.51 -0.28
C ILE A 273 -32.01 -29.69 0.25
N VAL A 274 -32.86 -28.70 0.04
CA VAL A 274 -34.26 -28.65 0.59
C VAL A 274 -35.24 -29.45 -0.26
N GLN A 275 -34.92 -29.82 -1.49
CA GLN A 275 -35.90 -30.54 -2.37
C GLN A 275 -36.14 -32.02 -2.00
N ASN A 276 -35.52 -32.54 -0.94
CA ASN A 276 -35.61 -33.99 -0.61
C ASN A 276 -36.25 -34.32 0.74
N THR A 277 -37.03 -33.42 1.38
CA THR A 277 -37.75 -33.78 2.61
C THR A 277 -39.19 -33.22 2.62
N GLN A 278 -40.16 -34.08 2.91
CA GLN A 278 -41.59 -33.77 3.00
C GLN A 278 -41.99 -32.78 4.14
N SER A 279 -41.06 -32.23 4.87
CA SER A 279 -41.31 -31.17 5.88
C SER A 279 -41.07 -29.74 5.35
N ALA A 280 -40.76 -29.59 4.06
CA ALA A 280 -40.41 -28.32 3.43
C ALA A 280 -41.59 -27.32 3.29
N GLY A 281 -42.85 -27.79 3.34
CA GLY A 281 -44.04 -26.92 3.14
C GLY A 281 -44.23 -25.86 4.22
N ASN A 282 -43.94 -26.19 5.46
CA ASN A 282 -44.06 -25.24 6.58
C ASN A 282 -42.86 -24.28 6.61
N PHE A 283 -41.65 -24.79 6.35
CA PHE A 283 -40.44 -23.97 6.30
C PHE A 283 -40.47 -22.93 5.17
N MET A 284 -41.01 -23.29 3.99
CA MET A 284 -41.16 -22.35 2.87
C MET A 284 -42.23 -21.28 3.15
N ASN A 285 -43.28 -21.62 3.85
CA ASN A 285 -44.29 -20.63 4.29
C ASN A 285 -43.74 -19.72 5.40
N ASP A 286 -43.00 -20.28 6.33
CA ASP A 286 -42.33 -19.49 7.38
C ASP A 286 -41.23 -18.61 6.80
N LEU A 287 -40.46 -19.10 5.82
CA LEU A 287 -39.47 -18.33 5.08
C LEU A 287 -40.09 -17.23 4.23
N ALA A 288 -41.19 -17.51 3.53
CA ALA A 288 -41.93 -16.52 2.76
C ALA A 288 -42.56 -15.45 3.69
N THR A 289 -43.03 -15.84 4.87
CA THR A 289 -43.54 -14.92 5.89
C THR A 289 -42.39 -14.07 6.50
N LEU A 290 -41.24 -14.66 6.73
CA LEU A 290 -40.02 -13.97 7.14
C LEU A 290 -39.52 -13.02 6.05
N MET A 291 -39.47 -13.48 4.81
CA MET A 291 -39.06 -12.63 3.66
C MET A 291 -40.05 -11.47 3.46
N ALA A 292 -41.37 -11.70 3.59
CA ALA A 292 -42.37 -10.64 3.55
C ALA A 292 -42.27 -9.67 4.74
N LYS A 293 -41.96 -10.19 5.94
CA LYS A 293 -41.80 -9.40 7.16
C LYS A 293 -40.53 -8.54 7.15
N TYR A 294 -39.49 -9.03 6.48
CA TYR A 294 -38.22 -8.33 6.36
C TYR A 294 -37.96 -7.76 4.95
N ASN A 295 -39.01 -7.73 4.11
CA ASN A 295 -38.97 -7.17 2.74
C ASN A 295 -37.85 -7.69 1.83
N MET A 296 -37.40 -8.94 2.03
CA MET A 296 -36.28 -9.54 1.32
C MET A 296 -36.60 -10.04 -0.10
N GLY A 297 -37.76 -9.72 -0.65
CA GLY A 297 -38.22 -10.19 -1.97
C GLY A 297 -38.61 -9.11 -2.97
N ASN A 298 -38.58 -7.84 -2.59
CA ASN A 298 -38.79 -6.73 -3.51
C ASN A 298 -37.50 -5.98 -3.76
N GLN A 299 -37.33 -5.46 -4.98
CA GLN A 299 -36.31 -4.48 -5.33
C GLN A 299 -36.25 -3.44 -4.19
N LYS A 300 -35.04 -3.24 -3.60
CA LYS A 300 -34.84 -2.23 -2.57
C LYS A 300 -35.42 -0.92 -3.10
N GLU A 301 -36.43 -0.38 -2.46
CA GLU A 301 -36.81 1.01 -2.67
C GLU A 301 -35.57 1.82 -2.26
N GLU A 302 -34.99 2.59 -3.17
CA GLU A 302 -33.86 3.48 -2.94
C GLU A 302 -34.07 4.46 -1.77
N ASN A 303 -35.27 4.50 -1.21
CA ASN A 303 -35.72 5.42 -0.18
C ASN A 303 -36.05 4.74 1.17
N GLU A 304 -35.64 3.50 1.43
CA GLU A 304 -35.82 2.89 2.75
C GLU A 304 -35.10 3.69 3.83
N VAL A 305 -35.83 4.16 4.83
CA VAL A 305 -35.33 5.02 5.90
C VAL A 305 -35.01 4.18 7.13
N PHE A 306 -33.75 4.15 7.54
CA PHE A 306 -33.28 3.45 8.72
C PHE A 306 -33.33 4.35 9.95
N ASP A 307 -33.77 3.81 11.08
CA ASP A 307 -33.63 4.45 12.38
C ASP A 307 -32.21 4.22 12.91
N VAL A 308 -31.43 5.31 13.03
CA VAL A 308 -30.04 5.29 13.51
C VAL A 308 -29.94 5.84 14.94
N LYS A 309 -30.95 5.58 15.78
CA LYS A 309 -31.12 6.02 17.18
C LYS A 309 -31.31 7.54 17.36
N GLN A 310 -30.44 8.36 16.81
CA GLN A 310 -30.47 9.83 16.94
C GLN A 310 -30.95 10.49 15.64
N GLY A 311 -31.66 9.77 14.79
CA GLY A 311 -32.18 10.31 13.54
C GLY A 311 -32.60 9.20 12.58
N LYS A 312 -33.01 9.62 11.39
CA LYS A 312 -33.46 8.72 10.34
C LYS A 312 -32.72 9.05 9.06
N LEU A 313 -32.10 8.06 8.45
CA LEU A 313 -31.27 8.21 7.23
C LEU A 313 -31.64 7.14 6.22
N THR A 314 -31.59 7.48 4.94
CA THR A 314 -31.60 6.47 3.87
C THR A 314 -30.21 5.84 3.75
N LEU A 315 -30.11 4.67 3.11
CA LEU A 315 -28.82 4.03 2.82
C LEU A 315 -27.92 4.96 1.99
N GLU A 316 -28.51 5.68 1.03
CA GLU A 316 -27.78 6.68 0.24
C GLU A 316 -27.18 7.77 1.14
N GLN A 317 -27.96 8.33 2.07
CA GLN A 317 -27.47 9.35 3.00
C GLN A 317 -26.36 8.80 3.91
N ILE A 318 -26.45 7.55 4.38
CA ILE A 318 -25.41 6.90 5.16
C ILE A 318 -24.11 6.79 4.34
N ASN A 319 -24.21 6.32 3.10
CA ASN A 319 -23.05 6.20 2.20
C ASN A 319 -22.43 7.57 1.89
N LEU A 320 -23.25 8.59 1.59
CA LEU A 320 -22.77 9.94 1.35
C LEU A 320 -22.04 10.52 2.59
N ILE A 321 -22.56 10.29 3.79
CA ILE A 321 -21.90 10.71 5.03
C ILE A 321 -20.50 10.08 5.12
N PHE A 322 -20.41 8.76 4.92
CA PHE A 322 -19.12 8.06 4.98
C PHE A 322 -18.14 8.54 3.90
N GLN A 323 -18.60 8.79 2.67
CA GLN A 323 -17.75 9.30 1.58
C GLN A 323 -17.20 10.71 1.83
N HIS A 324 -17.90 11.52 2.63
CA HIS A 324 -17.52 12.92 2.87
C HIS A 324 -16.87 13.15 4.25
N MET A 325 -16.67 12.10 5.03
CA MET A 325 -15.94 12.21 6.30
C MET A 325 -14.48 12.58 6.04
N PRO A 326 -13.89 13.51 6.82
CA PRO A 326 -12.47 13.87 6.69
C PRO A 326 -11.53 12.88 7.38
N VAL A 327 -11.99 11.65 7.60
CA VAL A 327 -11.26 10.55 8.25
C VAL A 327 -11.52 9.25 7.51
N ASP A 328 -10.52 8.37 7.46
CA ASP A 328 -10.71 7.01 7.00
C ASP A 328 -11.16 6.13 8.16
N LEU A 329 -12.21 5.35 7.94
CA LEU A 329 -12.68 4.34 8.89
C LEU A 329 -12.48 2.93 8.33
N SER A 330 -12.18 2.00 9.22
CA SER A 330 -12.21 0.57 8.94
C SER A 330 -12.83 -0.16 10.10
N PHE A 331 -13.66 -1.16 9.82
CA PHE A 331 -14.27 -1.99 10.85
C PHE A 331 -13.93 -3.46 10.65
N VAL A 332 -13.41 -4.06 11.71
CA VAL A 332 -13.11 -5.49 11.82
C VAL A 332 -14.04 -6.09 12.86
N ASP A 333 -14.72 -7.19 12.53
CA ASP A 333 -15.68 -7.83 13.43
C ASP A 333 -15.01 -8.63 14.56
N GLU A 334 -15.82 -9.21 15.43
CA GLU A 334 -15.38 -10.04 16.56
C GLU A 334 -14.64 -11.32 16.16
N ASN A 335 -14.75 -11.72 14.87
CA ASN A 335 -14.05 -12.86 14.29
C ASN A 335 -12.79 -12.46 13.51
N GLU A 336 -12.31 -11.22 13.70
CA GLU A 336 -11.11 -10.68 13.05
C GLU A 336 -11.23 -10.50 11.54
N ILE A 337 -12.49 -10.42 11.02
CA ILE A 337 -12.77 -10.25 9.60
C ILE A 337 -13.06 -8.78 9.27
N VAL A 338 -12.39 -8.24 8.26
CA VAL A 338 -12.68 -6.89 7.75
C VAL A 338 -14.08 -6.86 7.14
N LYS A 339 -14.95 -6.00 7.67
CA LYS A 339 -16.36 -5.87 7.23
C LYS A 339 -16.65 -4.58 6.48
N PHE A 340 -15.91 -3.53 6.78
CA PHE A 340 -16.21 -2.21 6.24
C PHE A 340 -14.96 -1.33 6.21
N TYR A 341 -14.88 -0.47 5.23
CA TYR A 341 -14.02 0.70 5.21
C TYR A 341 -14.71 1.83 4.45
N THR A 342 -14.36 3.08 4.78
CA THR A 342 -14.86 4.25 4.05
C THR A 342 -14.09 4.45 2.75
N ASP A 343 -14.80 4.81 1.68
CA ASP A 343 -14.23 5.22 0.40
C ASP A 343 -14.19 6.74 0.31
N THR A 344 -13.22 7.35 1.00
CA THR A 344 -13.07 8.80 1.07
C THR A 344 -12.06 9.31 0.05
N LYS A 345 -12.20 10.59 -0.37
CA LYS A 345 -11.20 11.26 -1.23
C LYS A 345 -9.88 11.56 -0.51
N HIS A 346 -9.86 11.44 0.81
CA HIS A 346 -8.72 11.77 1.68
C HIS A 346 -7.99 10.55 2.21
N ARG A 347 -8.19 9.39 1.56
CA ARG A 347 -7.65 8.12 2.01
C ARG A 347 -6.13 8.17 2.21
N VAL A 348 -5.69 7.69 3.37
CA VAL A 348 -4.27 7.65 3.75
C VAL A 348 -3.56 6.46 3.10
N PHE A 349 -4.17 5.27 3.18
CA PHE A 349 -3.65 4.06 2.57
C PHE A 349 -4.59 3.54 1.49
N PRO A 350 -4.08 3.16 0.31
CA PRO A 350 -4.89 2.52 -0.72
C PRO A 350 -5.57 1.25 -0.17
N ARG A 351 -6.84 1.09 -0.43
CA ARG A 351 -7.59 -0.13 -0.11
C ARG A 351 -8.48 -0.48 -1.29
N SER A 352 -8.70 -1.74 -1.53
CA SER A 352 -9.61 -2.22 -2.57
C SER A 352 -10.78 -2.97 -1.96
N ALA A 353 -11.85 -3.15 -2.73
CA ALA A 353 -13.00 -3.95 -2.32
C ALA A 353 -12.62 -5.38 -1.89
N GLY A 354 -11.50 -5.90 -2.42
CA GLY A 354 -10.98 -7.22 -2.08
C GLY A 354 -10.54 -7.42 -0.62
N VAL A 355 -10.39 -6.34 0.18
CA VAL A 355 -10.09 -6.50 1.62
C VAL A 355 -11.31 -6.90 2.43
N ILE A 356 -12.54 -6.70 1.92
CA ILE A 356 -13.78 -7.07 2.61
C ILE A 356 -13.88 -8.60 2.69
N GLY A 357 -14.13 -9.10 3.89
CA GLY A 357 -14.17 -10.54 4.18
C GLY A 357 -12.81 -11.16 4.47
N ARG A 358 -11.73 -10.40 4.36
CA ARG A 358 -10.35 -10.84 4.65
C ARG A 358 -10.08 -10.87 6.14
N ASP A 359 -9.31 -11.85 6.59
CA ASP A 359 -8.79 -11.88 7.96
C ASP A 359 -7.80 -10.72 8.15
N VAL A 360 -7.95 -9.96 9.24
CA VAL A 360 -7.18 -8.74 9.49
C VAL A 360 -5.66 -8.97 9.52
N LYS A 361 -5.22 -10.14 9.99
CA LYS A 361 -3.78 -10.49 9.99
C LYS A 361 -3.19 -10.58 8.58
N ASN A 362 -4.02 -10.85 7.57
CA ASN A 362 -3.61 -10.88 6.17
C ASN A 362 -3.65 -9.47 5.52
N CYS A 363 -4.05 -8.44 6.24
CA CYS A 363 -4.05 -7.04 5.81
C CYS A 363 -2.84 -6.25 6.33
N HIS A 364 -1.99 -6.88 7.13
CA HIS A 364 -0.86 -6.24 7.79
C HIS A 364 0.46 -6.93 7.45
N PRO A 365 1.56 -6.17 7.31
CA PRO A 365 2.91 -6.73 7.24
C PRO A 365 3.18 -7.59 8.48
N ARG A 366 4.00 -8.63 8.31
CA ARG A 366 4.25 -9.63 9.35
C ARG A 366 4.73 -9.04 10.66
N GLU A 367 5.56 -8.00 10.59
CA GLU A 367 6.14 -7.30 11.75
C GLU A 367 5.06 -6.65 12.62
N SER A 368 3.94 -6.24 12.04
CA SER A 368 2.83 -5.57 12.75
C SER A 368 1.69 -6.50 13.13
N VAL A 369 1.62 -7.73 12.61
CA VAL A 369 0.53 -8.68 12.91
C VAL A 369 0.42 -8.97 14.40
N SER A 370 1.55 -9.18 15.11
CA SER A 370 1.55 -9.43 16.55
C SER A 370 0.93 -8.28 17.35
N SER A 371 1.25 -7.04 16.98
CA SER A 371 0.68 -5.84 17.62
C SER A 371 -0.81 -5.70 17.36
N VAL A 372 -1.25 -6.00 16.12
CA VAL A 372 -2.68 -5.96 15.76
C VAL A 372 -3.47 -6.99 16.57
N LEU A 373 -2.98 -8.21 16.66
CA LEU A 373 -3.64 -9.27 17.46
C LEU A 373 -3.65 -8.94 18.94
N GLU A 374 -2.56 -8.38 19.47
CA GLU A 374 -2.49 -7.93 20.87
C GLU A 374 -3.53 -6.84 21.17
N ILE A 375 -3.73 -5.87 20.28
CA ILE A 375 -4.77 -4.84 20.41
C ILE A 375 -6.16 -5.49 20.46
N ILE A 376 -6.45 -6.39 19.53
CA ILE A 376 -7.76 -7.08 19.47
C ILE A 376 -7.99 -7.89 20.74
N ASP A 377 -7.00 -8.62 21.25
CA ASP A 377 -7.12 -9.43 22.46
C ASP A 377 -7.30 -8.57 23.72
N ASN A 378 -6.61 -7.44 23.83
CA ASN A 378 -6.81 -6.50 24.93
C ASN A 378 -8.20 -5.88 24.90
N PHE A 379 -8.71 -5.53 23.73
CA PHE A 379 -10.07 -5.02 23.54
C PHE A 379 -11.13 -6.10 23.80
N ARG A 380 -10.92 -7.31 23.29
CA ARG A 380 -11.82 -8.46 23.49
C ARG A 380 -11.93 -8.83 24.97
N SER A 381 -10.82 -8.79 25.70
CA SER A 381 -10.77 -9.10 27.14
C SER A 381 -11.23 -7.95 28.04
N GLY A 382 -11.47 -6.75 27.50
CA GLY A 382 -11.85 -5.57 28.27
C GLY A 382 -10.74 -4.96 29.12
N LYS A 383 -9.46 -5.27 28.84
CA LYS A 383 -8.32 -4.64 29.50
C LYS A 383 -8.13 -3.20 29.06
N GLN A 384 -8.43 -2.91 27.80
CA GLN A 384 -8.41 -1.59 27.18
C GLN A 384 -9.57 -1.47 26.21
N ASP A 385 -10.02 -0.25 25.94
CA ASP A 385 -11.07 0.03 24.98
C ASP A 385 -10.60 0.96 23.86
N GLU A 386 -9.43 1.57 23.98
CA GLU A 386 -8.85 2.47 22.98
C GLU A 386 -7.32 2.44 23.03
N ILE A 387 -6.71 2.74 21.87
CA ILE A 387 -5.27 2.99 21.72
C ILE A 387 -5.03 3.86 20.49
N ASP A 388 -4.00 4.70 20.52
CA ASP A 388 -3.63 5.52 19.39
C ASP A 388 -2.16 5.37 19.03
N PHE A 389 -1.89 5.70 17.75
CA PHE A 389 -0.56 5.75 17.17
C PHE A 389 -0.45 6.95 16.25
N TRP A 390 0.77 7.40 16.00
CA TRP A 390 1.05 8.40 14.99
C TRP A 390 2.37 8.09 14.29
N LEU A 391 2.44 8.47 13.01
CA LEU A 391 3.63 8.27 12.21
C LEU A 391 3.80 9.42 11.19
N GLU A 392 5.03 9.66 10.80
CA GLU A 392 5.36 10.55 9.69
C GLU A 392 5.63 9.73 8.43
N MET A 393 4.88 10.02 7.36
CA MET A 393 4.99 9.31 6.10
C MET A 393 4.76 10.28 4.93
N ARG A 394 5.72 10.37 4.00
CA ARG A 394 5.63 11.23 2.81
C ARG A 394 5.22 12.67 3.13
N GLU A 395 5.92 13.30 4.08
CA GLU A 395 5.66 14.67 4.57
C GLU A 395 4.28 14.87 5.23
N LYS A 396 3.57 13.80 5.52
CA LYS A 396 2.29 13.79 6.23
C LYS A 396 2.44 13.26 7.64
N PHE A 397 1.76 13.89 8.58
CA PHE A 397 1.62 13.38 9.95
C PHE A 397 0.28 12.65 10.05
N ILE A 398 0.35 11.33 10.16
CA ILE A 398 -0.81 10.45 10.19
C ILE A 398 -1.12 10.07 11.63
N TYR A 399 -2.34 10.32 12.07
CA TYR A 399 -2.89 9.88 13.35
C TYR A 399 -3.81 8.70 13.14
N ILE A 400 -3.61 7.64 13.92
CA ILE A 400 -4.35 6.38 13.86
C ILE A 400 -4.92 6.13 15.24
N TYR A 401 -6.21 5.87 15.33
CA TYR A 401 -6.93 5.60 16.56
C TYR A 401 -7.77 4.34 16.44
N TYR A 402 -7.60 3.42 17.37
CA TYR A 402 -8.37 2.20 17.47
C TYR A 402 -9.30 2.25 18.67
N VAL A 403 -10.54 1.78 18.51
CA VAL A 403 -11.51 1.69 19.60
C VAL A 403 -12.27 0.37 19.54
N ALA A 404 -12.51 -0.23 20.70
CA ALA A 404 -13.34 -1.41 20.86
C ALA A 404 -14.81 -1.06 20.61
N VAL A 405 -15.45 -1.75 19.67
CA VAL A 405 -16.89 -1.64 19.44
C VAL A 405 -17.60 -2.65 20.31
N ARG A 406 -18.54 -2.16 21.15
CA ARG A 406 -19.36 -3.01 22.05
C ARG A 406 -20.83 -2.75 21.83
N ASP A 407 -21.64 -3.77 22.03
CA ASP A 407 -23.09 -3.61 22.03
C ASP A 407 -23.60 -3.00 23.36
N GLU A 408 -24.91 -2.83 23.49
CA GLU A 408 -25.56 -2.24 24.69
C GLU A 408 -25.34 -3.05 25.96
N ASN A 409 -24.97 -4.33 25.84
CA ASN A 409 -24.65 -5.22 26.97
C ASN A 409 -23.15 -5.24 27.28
N GLY A 410 -22.33 -4.43 26.59
CA GLY A 410 -20.89 -4.40 26.74
C GLY A 410 -20.15 -5.53 26.02
N VAL A 411 -20.84 -6.35 25.23
CA VAL A 411 -20.23 -7.46 24.50
C VAL A 411 -19.41 -6.92 23.34
N PHE A 412 -18.16 -7.36 23.22
CA PHE A 412 -17.25 -7.02 22.14
C PHE A 412 -17.80 -7.46 20.78
N LYS A 413 -17.86 -6.53 19.82
CA LYS A 413 -18.36 -6.73 18.46
C LYS A 413 -17.32 -6.47 17.39
N GLY A 414 -16.13 -6.02 17.79
CA GLY A 414 -15.05 -5.76 16.86
C GLY A 414 -14.25 -4.52 17.21
N VAL A 415 -13.44 -4.09 16.26
CA VAL A 415 -12.56 -2.92 16.36
C VAL A 415 -12.88 -1.93 15.23
N LEU A 416 -13.05 -0.68 15.61
CA LEU A 416 -13.10 0.43 14.66
C LEU A 416 -11.73 1.10 14.64
N GLU A 417 -11.14 1.21 13.47
CA GLU A 417 -9.94 1.99 13.17
C GLU A 417 -10.36 3.32 12.54
N MET A 418 -9.76 4.41 13.00
CA MET A 418 -9.87 5.73 12.40
C MET A 418 -8.47 6.24 12.04
N MET A 419 -8.29 6.73 10.82
CA MET A 419 -7.05 7.34 10.37
C MET A 419 -7.30 8.74 9.81
N GLN A 420 -6.37 9.65 10.07
CA GLN A 420 -6.44 11.01 9.56
C GLN A 420 -5.05 11.59 9.29
N ASP A 421 -4.91 12.29 8.16
CA ASP A 421 -3.80 13.20 7.91
C ASP A 421 -4.03 14.48 8.74
N VAL A 422 -3.29 14.63 9.83
CA VAL A 422 -3.39 15.77 10.74
C VAL A 422 -2.30 16.81 10.53
N THR A 423 -1.56 16.76 9.43
CA THR A 423 -0.47 17.69 9.08
C THR A 423 -0.95 19.14 9.16
N ARG A 424 -2.08 19.43 8.50
CA ARG A 424 -2.69 20.77 8.55
C ARG A 424 -3.15 21.14 9.96
N ILE A 425 -3.77 20.20 10.69
CA ILE A 425 -4.28 20.46 12.05
C ILE A 425 -3.14 20.85 12.98
N ARG A 426 -1.99 20.16 12.89
CA ARG A 426 -0.79 20.48 13.69
C ARG A 426 -0.20 21.86 13.39
N SER A 427 -0.41 22.39 12.20
CA SER A 427 0.09 23.71 11.80
C SER A 427 -0.84 24.87 12.20
N LEU A 428 -2.06 24.59 12.66
CA LEU A 428 -3.02 25.62 13.05
C LEU A 428 -2.61 26.26 14.38
N THR A 429 -2.71 27.59 14.43
CA THR A 429 -2.46 28.38 15.64
C THR A 429 -3.60 29.39 15.85
N GLY A 430 -3.84 29.78 17.11
CA GLY A 430 -4.89 30.74 17.47
C GLY A 430 -6.31 30.20 17.24
N GLU A 431 -7.25 31.06 16.91
CA GLU A 431 -8.67 30.78 16.73
C GLU A 431 -9.16 31.27 15.37
N ARG A 432 -10.00 30.49 14.69
CA ARG A 432 -10.73 30.89 13.48
C ARG A 432 -12.23 30.84 13.77
N LYS A 433 -12.80 31.96 14.16
CA LYS A 433 -14.24 32.06 14.53
C LYS A 433 -15.14 32.51 13.39
N LEU A 434 -14.59 33.12 12.33
CA LEU A 434 -15.36 33.59 11.19
C LEU A 434 -15.25 32.62 10.00
N VAL A 435 -16.36 32.42 9.30
CA VAL A 435 -16.40 31.65 8.09
C VAL A 435 -15.88 32.48 6.93
N THR A 436 -14.74 32.08 6.37
CA THR A 436 -14.23 32.61 5.11
C THR A 436 -14.21 31.49 4.09
N TRP A 437 -14.93 31.63 2.99
CA TRP A 437 -14.95 30.65 1.92
C TRP A 437 -13.65 30.70 1.12
N GLU A 438 -13.10 29.54 0.75
CA GLU A 438 -11.85 29.52 -0.05
C GLU A 438 -11.99 30.19 -1.41
N SER A 439 -13.21 30.23 -1.98
CA SER A 439 -13.51 30.98 -3.22
C SER A 439 -13.45 32.50 -3.02
N GLU A 440 -13.91 33.01 -1.87
CA GLU A 440 -13.80 34.41 -1.51
C GLU A 440 -12.37 34.74 -1.10
N GLY A 441 -11.69 33.85 -0.37
CA GLY A 441 -10.28 34.00 -0.04
C GLY A 441 -9.33 33.79 -1.23
N LYS A 442 -9.73 33.12 -2.32
CA LYS A 442 -8.93 33.06 -3.56
C LYS A 442 -9.19 34.26 -4.46
N GLN A 443 -10.39 34.83 -4.47
CA GLN A 443 -10.67 36.10 -5.15
C GLN A 443 -10.13 37.27 -4.36
N GLU A 444 -10.34 37.36 -3.04
CA GLU A 444 -9.69 38.37 -2.20
C GLU A 444 -8.17 38.17 -2.09
N LYS A 445 -7.64 36.92 -2.14
CA LYS A 445 -6.19 36.72 -2.25
C LYS A 445 -5.67 36.86 -3.68
N GLN A 446 -6.47 36.75 -4.75
CA GLN A 446 -6.08 37.18 -6.08
C GLN A 446 -6.29 38.67 -6.33
N GLU A 447 -7.36 39.28 -5.82
CA GLU A 447 -7.54 40.73 -5.84
C GLU A 447 -6.68 41.42 -4.78
N ASN A 448 -6.52 40.87 -3.56
CA ASN A 448 -5.54 41.35 -2.57
C ASN A 448 -4.11 40.81 -2.78
N TYR A 449 -3.88 39.78 -3.65
CA TYR A 449 -2.54 39.44 -4.15
C TYR A 449 -2.19 40.17 -5.43
N GLU A 450 -3.15 40.75 -6.11
CA GLU A 450 -2.90 41.74 -7.17
C GLU A 450 -3.02 43.19 -6.65
N GLU A 451 -3.76 43.48 -5.56
CA GLU A 451 -3.75 44.77 -4.87
C GLU A 451 -2.86 44.84 -3.61
N ASN A 452 -2.51 43.69 -2.95
CA ASN A 452 -1.45 43.57 -1.95
C ASN A 452 -0.24 42.74 -2.44
N LYS A 453 -0.02 42.70 -3.69
CA LYS A 453 1.27 43.05 -4.26
C LYS A 453 1.43 44.61 -4.12
N ASN A 454 1.15 45.14 -2.98
CA ASN A 454 2.15 45.96 -2.35
C ASN A 454 3.36 45.05 -2.30
N GLU A 455 4.01 45.02 -3.48
CA GLU A 455 5.38 44.68 -3.62
C GLU A 455 6.02 45.05 -2.31
N PHE A 456 6.51 44.06 -1.55
CA PHE A 456 7.53 44.37 -0.57
C PHE A 456 8.59 45.09 -1.39
N LYS A 457 8.51 46.43 -1.43
CA LYS A 457 9.47 47.28 -2.09
C LYS A 457 10.62 47.36 -1.13
N SER A 458 11.58 46.44 -1.37
CA SER A 458 12.85 46.56 -0.73
C SER A 458 13.32 48.01 -0.75
N LYS A 459 13.52 48.60 0.40
CA LYS A 459 14.02 49.94 0.58
C LYS A 459 15.38 50.14 -0.11
N TYR A 460 16.16 49.06 -0.18
CA TYR A 460 17.48 49.03 -0.79
C TYR A 460 17.48 48.42 -2.19
N ASN A 461 16.30 48.18 -2.79
CA ASN A 461 16.08 47.53 -4.09
C ASN A 461 16.65 46.09 -4.16
N PHE A 462 16.65 45.35 -3.05
CA PHE A 462 17.01 43.96 -3.06
C PHE A 462 15.89 43.12 -3.69
N THR A 463 16.28 42.11 -4.43
CA THR A 463 15.38 41.17 -5.09
C THR A 463 15.89 39.75 -4.88
N GLY A 464 15.07 38.75 -5.24
CA GLY A 464 15.52 37.35 -5.23
C GLY A 464 16.78 37.09 -6.08
N LYS A 465 17.07 37.95 -7.05
CA LYS A 465 18.27 37.86 -7.93
C LYS A 465 19.49 38.61 -7.35
N THR A 466 19.32 39.38 -6.29
CA THR A 466 20.45 40.10 -5.64
C THR A 466 21.43 39.10 -5.06
N VAL A 467 22.71 39.27 -5.37
CA VAL A 467 23.78 38.37 -4.93
C VAL A 467 24.28 38.81 -3.55
N ILE A 468 24.41 37.87 -2.61
CA ILE A 468 24.81 38.15 -1.21
C ILE A 468 26.19 38.86 -1.13
N GLY A 469 27.09 38.55 -2.03
CA GLY A 469 28.43 39.16 -2.05
C GLY A 469 28.39 40.66 -2.35
N ASP A 470 27.40 41.15 -3.12
CA ASP A 470 27.21 42.58 -3.41
C ASP A 470 26.72 43.30 -2.16
N ILE A 471 25.80 42.66 -1.40
CA ILE A 471 25.30 43.17 -0.14
C ILE A 471 26.41 43.25 0.89
N VAL A 472 27.16 42.16 1.10
CA VAL A 472 28.26 42.11 2.08
C VAL A 472 29.41 43.05 1.70
N LYS A 473 29.65 43.25 0.41
CA LYS A 473 30.67 44.26 -0.04
C LYS A 473 30.30 45.66 0.36
N LYS A 474 29.02 46.00 0.33
CA LYS A 474 28.48 47.32 0.69
C LYS A 474 28.24 47.46 2.21
N TYR A 475 27.80 46.36 2.83
CA TYR A 475 27.44 46.27 4.25
C TYR A 475 28.16 45.07 4.91
N PRO A 476 29.45 45.16 5.27
CA PRO A 476 30.29 44.05 5.71
C PRO A 476 29.74 43.30 6.93
N TYR A 477 29.07 43.99 7.84
CA TYR A 477 28.48 43.43 9.05
C TYR A 477 27.33 42.45 8.78
N ILE A 478 26.70 42.48 7.61
CA ILE A 478 25.68 41.53 7.21
C ILE A 478 26.23 40.11 7.18
N LYS A 479 27.51 39.91 6.82
CA LYS A 479 28.12 38.60 6.82
C LYS A 479 28.07 37.94 8.20
N GLU A 480 28.34 38.70 9.26
CA GLU A 480 28.28 38.20 10.64
C GLU A 480 26.86 38.09 11.19
N TYR A 481 25.96 38.87 10.63
CA TYR A 481 24.53 38.87 11.02
C TYR A 481 23.76 37.68 10.44
N MET A 482 24.09 37.21 9.23
CA MET A 482 23.37 36.11 8.56
C MET A 482 23.20 34.85 9.43
N PRO A 483 24.22 34.34 10.15
CA PRO A 483 24.06 33.17 11.04
C PRO A 483 23.09 33.37 12.22
N LEU A 484 22.72 34.60 12.54
CA LEU A 484 21.70 34.92 13.56
C LEU A 484 20.29 34.79 12.99
N ILE A 485 20.13 34.95 11.67
CA ILE A 485 18.84 34.72 10.98
C ILE A 485 18.57 33.23 10.84
N SER A 486 19.57 32.45 10.40
CA SER A 486 19.47 30.99 10.30
C SER A 486 20.83 30.33 10.56
N PRO A 487 20.88 29.24 11.37
CA PRO A 487 22.12 28.48 11.60
C PRO A 487 22.79 27.95 10.33
N GLU A 488 22.01 27.70 9.26
CA GLU A 488 22.48 27.23 7.95
C GLU A 488 23.45 28.23 7.29
N TYR A 489 23.38 29.51 7.66
CA TYR A 489 24.22 30.58 7.11
C TYR A 489 25.60 30.67 7.75
N LYS A 490 25.95 29.84 8.74
CA LYS A 490 27.31 29.76 9.33
C LYS A 490 28.39 29.52 8.27
N ARG A 491 28.02 28.87 7.18
CA ARG A 491 28.95 28.62 6.05
C ARG A 491 29.43 29.90 5.36
N LEU A 492 28.70 31.01 5.48
CA LEU A 492 29.11 32.31 4.97
C LEU A 492 30.29 32.90 5.77
N LEU A 493 30.53 32.43 7.00
CA LEU A 493 31.67 32.85 7.81
C LEU A 493 32.98 32.17 7.38
N ASP A 494 32.92 30.97 6.75
CA ASP A 494 34.07 30.29 6.23
C ASP A 494 34.68 31.05 5.03
N PRO A 495 35.95 31.44 5.05
CA PRO A 495 36.57 32.27 4.01
C PRO A 495 36.56 31.61 2.62
N ILE A 496 36.74 30.28 2.54
CA ILE A 496 36.83 29.55 1.29
C ILE A 496 35.42 29.41 0.70
N GLN A 497 34.44 28.98 1.51
CA GLN A 497 33.06 28.85 1.08
C GLN A 497 32.44 30.21 0.70
N TYR A 498 32.74 31.24 1.47
CA TYR A 498 32.28 32.60 1.13
C TYR A 498 32.83 33.08 -0.20
N MET A 499 34.14 32.87 -0.47
CA MET A 499 34.79 33.28 -1.72
C MET A 499 34.14 32.56 -2.93
N MET A 500 33.75 31.30 -2.78
CA MET A 500 33.08 30.53 -3.84
C MET A 500 31.63 30.96 -4.04
N MET A 501 30.90 31.19 -2.95
CA MET A 501 29.44 31.47 -3.00
C MET A 501 29.08 32.94 -3.19
N SER A 502 29.91 33.85 -2.72
CA SER A 502 29.62 35.30 -2.72
C SER A 502 29.31 35.88 -4.12
N LYS A 503 29.81 35.25 -5.18
CA LYS A 503 29.60 35.69 -6.57
C LYS A 503 28.37 35.07 -7.24
N ILE A 504 27.81 34.03 -6.68
CA ILE A 504 26.72 33.24 -7.33
C ILE A 504 25.48 33.05 -6.46
N ALA A 505 25.62 33.10 -5.13
CA ALA A 505 24.51 32.88 -4.22
C ALA A 505 23.56 34.08 -4.20
N THR A 506 22.39 33.94 -4.77
CA THR A 506 21.33 34.95 -4.76
C THR A 506 20.52 34.90 -3.47
N LEU A 507 19.82 35.97 -3.11
CA LEU A 507 18.95 35.98 -1.92
C LEU A 507 17.85 34.92 -1.99
N GLN A 508 17.34 34.62 -3.18
CA GLN A 508 16.40 33.52 -3.37
C GLN A 508 17.01 32.15 -2.97
N MET A 509 18.25 31.89 -3.42
CA MET A 509 18.95 30.63 -3.06
C MET A 509 19.25 30.53 -1.58
N ILE A 510 19.56 31.67 -0.96
CA ILE A 510 19.85 31.77 0.48
C ILE A 510 18.57 31.57 1.29
N ALA A 511 17.47 32.22 0.90
CA ALA A 511 16.18 32.05 1.53
C ALA A 511 15.72 30.59 1.50
N MET A 512 15.77 29.94 0.33
CA MET A 512 15.46 28.50 0.19
C MET A 512 16.34 27.61 1.09
N ARG A 513 17.63 27.93 1.20
CA ARG A 513 18.54 27.12 2.02
C ARG A 513 18.32 27.30 3.52
N GLY A 514 17.87 28.50 3.94
CA GLY A 514 17.53 28.81 5.33
C GLY A 514 16.10 28.48 5.70
N GLU A 515 15.35 27.87 4.78
CA GLU A 515 13.92 27.56 4.91
C GLU A 515 13.07 28.79 5.28
N LEU A 516 13.41 29.94 4.65
CA LEU A 516 12.76 31.24 4.90
C LEU A 516 12.07 31.76 3.63
N GLU A 517 11.00 32.52 3.84
CA GLU A 517 10.41 33.32 2.76
C GLU A 517 11.38 34.43 2.33
N LEU A 518 11.49 34.64 1.02
CA LEU A 518 12.42 35.61 0.45
C LEU A 518 12.22 37.02 1.02
N ASP A 519 10.96 37.46 1.10
CA ASP A 519 10.62 38.82 1.58
C ASP A 519 10.98 38.98 3.06
N TYR A 520 10.83 37.91 3.86
CA TYR A 520 11.25 37.91 5.25
C TYR A 520 12.78 38.04 5.38
N LEU A 521 13.54 37.30 4.58
CA LEU A 521 14.99 37.39 4.56
C LEU A 521 15.45 38.81 4.18
N ILE A 522 14.85 39.37 3.13
CA ILE A 522 15.17 40.76 2.69
C ILE A 522 14.85 41.74 3.80
N MET A 523 13.69 41.65 4.43
CA MET A 523 13.26 42.52 5.55
C MET A 523 14.26 42.44 6.71
N MET A 524 14.74 41.27 7.08
CA MET A 524 15.71 41.11 8.17
C MET A 524 17.06 41.76 7.84
N ILE A 525 17.52 41.59 6.59
CA ILE A 525 18.74 42.23 6.12
C ILE A 525 18.59 43.75 6.13
N GLU A 526 17.50 44.28 5.63
CA GLU A 526 17.21 45.73 5.59
C GLU A 526 17.08 46.33 6.99
N ALA A 527 16.37 45.65 7.90
CA ALA A 527 16.25 46.09 9.29
C ALA A 527 17.63 46.20 9.98
N LYS A 528 18.55 45.24 9.68
CA LYS A 528 19.92 45.33 10.21
C LYS A 528 20.74 46.45 9.58
N ILE A 529 20.55 46.72 8.28
CA ILE A 529 21.19 47.86 7.62
C ILE A 529 20.69 49.18 8.25
N ASP A 530 19.37 49.32 8.44
CA ASP A 530 18.79 50.50 9.09
C ASP A 530 19.27 50.69 10.52
N GLU A 531 19.42 49.60 11.29
CA GLU A 531 19.95 49.63 12.65
C GLU A 531 21.39 50.20 12.69
N GLU A 532 22.24 49.77 11.77
CA GLU A 532 23.65 50.18 11.76
C GLU A 532 23.88 51.54 11.10
N GLU A 533 23.04 51.95 10.13
CA GLU A 533 23.12 53.28 9.51
C GLU A 533 22.53 54.39 10.41
N ASN A 534 21.69 54.05 11.41
CA ASN A 534 21.13 54.97 12.37
C ASN A 534 21.96 55.09 13.68
N LYS A 535 23.07 54.33 13.81
CA LYS A 535 24.08 54.48 14.87
C LYS A 535 25.09 55.55 14.52
#